data_5e2454318cf1487bddcf2f85cf57c78a
#
_entry.id   5e2454318cf1487bddcf2f85cf57c78a
#
_cell.length_a   1.000
_cell.length_b   1.000
_cell.length_c   1.000
_cell.angle_alpha   90.00
_cell.angle_beta   90.00
_cell.angle_gamma   90.00
#
_symmetry.space_group_name_H-M   'P 1'
#
loop_
_entity.id
_entity.type
_entity.pdbx_description
1 polymer ?
#
loop_
_entity_poly.entity_id
_entity_poly.type
_entity_poly.pdbx_seq_one_letter_code
_entity_poly.pdbx_strand_id
1 'polypeptide(L)'
;QVVVLYLNCLDILIRIDFDYLERTLSEATGVMVRCFFRGPLGRMDIAHFKPVHEFMAELPAERGCISHNLYQLPPLATDIAGVIDTLPDTDEAKVLAAPSGCRACLRDGDLLEQKQGVYALETKKQDFIFGIEDNCVKQCTELMAGGQYKALNLVSSAVAAFIGFDGNWVAN
;
A
#
# COMPACT_ATOMS: atom_id res chain seq x y z
N GLN A 1 24.00 -14.09 -6.43
CA GLN A 1 22.54 -13.91 -6.33
C GLN A 1 22.23 -12.83 -5.29
N VAL A 2 21.19 -12.07 -5.55
CA VAL A 2 20.67 -11.06 -4.62
C VAL A 2 19.18 -11.28 -4.44
N VAL A 3 18.74 -11.20 -3.20
CA VAL A 3 17.31 -11.18 -2.85
C VAL A 3 16.95 -9.78 -2.40
N VAL A 4 15.97 -9.18 -3.02
CA VAL A 4 15.43 -7.87 -2.62
C VAL A 4 14.13 -8.08 -1.86
N LEU A 5 14.13 -7.66 -0.59
CA LEU A 5 12.93 -7.61 0.23
C LEU A 5 12.22 -6.27 -0.03
N TYR A 6 11.03 -6.38 -0.51
CA TYR A 6 10.21 -5.21 -0.79
C TYR A 6 9.36 -4.83 0.43
N LEU A 7 9.60 -3.65 0.97
CA LEU A 7 9.05 -3.20 2.23
C LEU A 7 8.08 -2.03 2.02
N ASN A 8 7.07 -1.96 2.84
CA ASN A 8 6.01 -0.96 2.78
C ASN A 8 5.95 -0.10 4.06
N CYS A 9 4.98 0.80 4.13
CA CYS A 9 4.83 1.70 5.27
C CYS A 9 4.54 0.97 6.59
N LEU A 10 3.91 -0.21 6.55
CA LEU A 10 3.63 -0.98 7.77
C LEU A 10 4.92 -1.48 8.42
N ASP A 11 5.87 -1.95 7.62
CA ASP A 11 7.16 -2.45 8.11
C ASP A 11 7.93 -1.36 8.87
N ILE A 12 7.82 -0.10 8.40
CA ILE A 12 8.39 1.07 9.09
C ILE A 12 7.64 1.36 10.39
N LEU A 13 6.30 1.32 10.37
CA LEU A 13 5.48 1.61 11.53
C LEU A 13 5.71 0.62 12.68
N ILE A 14 5.88 -0.65 12.37
CA ILE A 14 6.20 -1.69 13.37
C ILE A 14 7.68 -1.71 13.77
N ARG A 15 8.47 -0.78 13.22
CA ARG A 15 9.88 -0.58 13.57
C ARG A 15 10.75 -1.81 13.36
N ILE A 16 10.63 -2.46 12.22
CA ILE A 16 11.54 -3.54 11.84
C ILE A 16 12.96 -2.99 11.78
N ASP A 17 13.89 -3.70 12.40
CA ASP A 17 15.33 -3.44 12.24
C ASP A 17 15.81 -4.04 10.92
N PHE A 18 15.90 -3.20 9.90
CA PHE A 18 16.22 -3.63 8.53
C PHE A 18 17.66 -4.07 8.38
N ASP A 19 18.59 -3.41 9.06
CA ASP A 19 20.01 -3.76 9.03
C ASP A 19 20.23 -5.15 9.65
N TYR A 20 19.51 -5.41 10.76
CA TYR A 20 19.52 -6.73 11.38
C TYR A 20 18.94 -7.79 10.44
N LEU A 21 17.82 -7.47 9.79
CA LEU A 21 17.13 -8.38 8.88
C LEU A 21 18.01 -8.73 7.66
N GLU A 22 18.60 -7.73 7.00
CA GLU A 22 19.51 -7.92 5.86
C GLU A 22 20.68 -8.81 6.25
N ARG A 23 21.34 -8.51 7.36
CA ARG A 23 22.49 -9.26 7.86
C ARG A 23 22.10 -10.69 8.18
N THR A 24 21.08 -10.88 9.02
CA THR A 24 20.67 -12.21 9.51
C THR A 24 20.25 -13.12 8.36
N LEU A 25 19.46 -12.60 7.41
CA LEU A 25 19.02 -13.38 6.27
C LEU A 25 20.14 -13.65 5.30
N SER A 26 21.06 -12.70 5.09
CA SER A 26 22.25 -12.93 4.24
C SER A 26 23.15 -14.02 4.81
N GLU A 27 23.38 -14.00 6.11
CA GLU A 27 24.19 -15.02 6.82
C GLU A 27 23.50 -16.40 6.77
N ALA A 28 22.19 -16.46 7.02
CA ALA A 28 21.46 -17.70 7.05
C ALA A 28 21.34 -18.38 5.67
N THR A 29 21.25 -17.58 4.61
CA THR A 29 21.00 -18.10 3.25
C THR A 29 22.24 -18.18 2.39
N GLY A 30 23.33 -17.51 2.77
CA GLY A 30 24.54 -17.36 1.95
C GLY A 30 24.31 -16.49 0.71
N VAL A 31 23.21 -15.78 0.64
CA VAL A 31 22.83 -14.90 -0.47
C VAL A 31 22.71 -13.46 0.04
N MET A 32 23.20 -12.51 -0.74
CA MET A 32 23.04 -11.09 -0.39
C MET A 32 21.55 -10.75 -0.33
N VAL A 33 21.10 -10.27 0.82
CA VAL A 33 19.74 -9.75 1.02
C VAL A 33 19.79 -8.25 1.17
N ARG A 34 18.91 -7.53 0.51
CA ARG A 34 18.75 -6.07 0.59
C ARG A 34 17.32 -5.69 0.77
N CYS A 35 17.07 -4.70 1.61
CA CYS A 35 15.74 -4.12 1.84
C CYS A 35 15.54 -2.92 0.94
N PHE A 36 14.42 -2.90 0.22
CA PHE A 36 14.02 -1.78 -0.61
C PHE A 36 12.68 -1.21 -0.15
N PHE A 37 12.68 0.07 0.18
CA PHE A 37 11.53 0.75 0.72
C PHE A 37 10.71 1.44 -0.35
N ARG A 38 9.41 1.29 -0.24
CA ARG A 38 8.47 2.00 -1.05
C ARG A 38 7.32 2.56 -0.21
N GLY A 39 6.79 3.68 -0.68
CA GLY A 39 5.69 4.37 -0.01
C GLY A 39 6.12 5.66 0.67
N PRO A 40 5.15 6.46 1.09
CA PRO A 40 5.40 7.80 1.62
C PRO A 40 6.22 7.80 2.92
N LEU A 41 6.06 6.81 3.79
CA LEU A 41 6.84 6.74 5.04
C LEU A 41 8.31 6.38 4.76
N GLY A 42 8.61 5.59 3.74
CA GLY A 42 9.98 5.31 3.33
C GLY A 42 10.76 6.57 2.97
N ARG A 43 10.09 7.58 2.42
CA ARG A 43 10.71 8.87 2.08
C ARG A 43 10.98 9.74 3.32
N MET A 44 10.36 9.46 4.45
CA MET A 44 10.57 10.17 5.70
C MET A 44 11.70 9.57 6.52
N ASP A 45 12.04 8.32 6.27
CA ASP A 45 13.20 7.66 6.85
C ASP A 45 14.44 7.91 5.97
N ILE A 46 15.08 9.04 6.21
CA ILE A 46 16.22 9.52 5.41
C ILE A 46 17.41 8.55 5.47
N ALA A 47 17.53 7.76 6.53
CA ALA A 47 18.65 6.83 6.69
C ALA A 47 18.58 5.62 5.75
N HIS A 48 17.36 5.16 5.44
CA HIS A 48 17.13 3.95 4.66
C HIS A 48 16.53 4.22 3.28
N PHE A 49 16.04 5.44 3.04
CA PHE A 49 15.47 5.77 1.73
C PHE A 49 16.57 5.99 0.69
N LYS A 50 16.51 5.18 -0.37
CA LYS A 50 17.36 5.35 -1.56
C LYS A 50 16.51 5.43 -2.82
N PRO A 51 16.79 6.35 -3.74
CA PRO A 51 16.22 6.31 -5.08
C PRO A 51 16.51 4.98 -5.77
N VAL A 52 15.61 4.52 -6.63
CA VAL A 52 15.75 3.22 -7.29
C VAL A 52 17.09 3.06 -8.00
N HIS A 53 17.56 4.11 -8.69
CA HIS A 53 18.82 4.06 -9.43
C HIS A 53 20.05 3.93 -8.53
N GLU A 54 20.04 4.55 -7.35
CA GLU A 54 21.12 4.40 -6.35
C GLU A 54 21.10 3.01 -5.74
N PHE A 55 19.91 2.53 -5.36
CA PHE A 55 19.74 1.18 -4.85
C PHE A 55 20.22 0.13 -5.86
N MET A 56 19.83 0.27 -7.13
CA MET A 56 20.26 -0.63 -8.19
C MET A 56 21.78 -0.59 -8.46
N ALA A 57 22.43 0.56 -8.25
CA ALA A 57 23.87 0.70 -8.41
C ALA A 57 24.67 -0.03 -7.31
N GLU A 58 24.09 -0.25 -6.15
CA GLU A 58 24.70 -0.98 -5.04
C GLU A 58 24.59 -2.50 -5.21
N LEU A 59 23.68 -2.97 -6.05
CA LEU A 59 23.55 -4.40 -6.33
C LEU A 59 24.70 -4.88 -7.20
N PRO A 60 25.25 -6.08 -6.93
CA PRO A 60 26.32 -6.62 -7.75
C PRO A 60 25.85 -6.72 -9.21
N ALA A 61 26.63 -6.14 -10.11
CA ALA A 61 26.40 -6.21 -11.56
C ALA A 61 26.78 -7.60 -12.08
N GLU A 62 26.14 -8.63 -11.59
CA GLU A 62 26.29 -9.97 -12.18
C GLU A 62 25.51 -10.02 -13.48
N ARG A 63 26.25 -10.08 -14.56
CA ARG A 63 25.71 -10.29 -15.90
C ARG A 63 25.02 -11.66 -15.94
N GLY A 64 23.73 -11.66 -16.08
CA GLY A 64 23.03 -12.84 -16.56
C GLY A 64 21.97 -13.49 -15.67
N CYS A 65 21.66 -12.95 -14.49
CA CYS A 65 20.55 -13.44 -13.69
C CYS A 65 19.56 -12.33 -13.33
N ILE A 66 18.88 -11.82 -14.32
CA ILE A 66 17.56 -11.29 -14.03
C ILE A 66 16.69 -12.53 -13.89
N SER A 67 16.39 -12.89 -12.64
CA SER A 67 15.43 -13.95 -12.38
C SER A 67 14.14 -13.63 -13.15
N HIS A 68 13.58 -14.61 -13.85
CA HIS A 68 12.27 -14.46 -14.49
C HIS A 68 11.19 -13.97 -13.52
N ASN A 69 11.38 -14.18 -12.23
CA ASN A 69 10.52 -13.67 -11.16
C ASN A 69 10.54 -12.12 -11.03
N LEU A 70 11.59 -11.43 -11.50
CA LEU A 70 11.59 -9.97 -11.51
C LEU A 70 10.69 -9.37 -12.60
N TYR A 71 10.44 -10.10 -13.67
CA TYR A 71 9.46 -9.71 -14.68
C TYR A 71 8.01 -9.97 -14.27
N GLN A 72 7.83 -10.75 -13.22
CA GLN A 72 6.53 -11.08 -12.64
C GLN A 72 6.30 -10.39 -11.30
N LEU A 73 7.12 -9.39 -10.95
CA LEU A 73 6.70 -8.47 -9.92
C LEU A 73 5.35 -7.91 -10.37
N PRO A 74 4.29 -8.19 -9.61
CA PRO A 74 3.02 -7.58 -9.91
C PRO A 74 3.28 -6.09 -10.05
N PRO A 75 2.61 -5.41 -10.97
CA PRO A 75 2.66 -3.96 -11.00
C PRO A 75 2.50 -3.52 -9.55
N LEU A 76 3.08 -2.43 -9.17
CA LEU A 76 3.10 -1.86 -7.82
C LEU A 76 1.72 -1.83 -7.11
N ALA A 77 0.87 -2.73 -7.52
CA ALA A 77 -0.40 -3.04 -6.92
C ALA A 77 -0.08 -3.56 -5.53
N THR A 78 -0.22 -2.68 -4.57
CA THR A 78 -0.42 -3.10 -3.20
C THR A 78 -1.60 -4.08 -3.16
N ASP A 79 -1.68 -4.88 -2.13
CA ASP A 79 -2.86 -5.67 -1.78
C ASP A 79 -4.18 -4.88 -2.01
N ILE A 80 -4.21 -3.60 -1.66
CA ILE A 80 -5.34 -2.68 -1.86
C ILE A 80 -5.70 -2.52 -3.35
N ALA A 81 -4.72 -2.23 -4.18
CA ALA A 81 -4.95 -2.04 -5.61
C ALA A 81 -5.41 -3.35 -6.25
N GLY A 82 -4.84 -4.49 -5.84
CA GLY A 82 -5.25 -5.81 -6.29
C GLY A 82 -6.70 -6.14 -5.88
N VAL A 83 -7.11 -5.83 -4.66
CA VAL A 83 -8.50 -6.02 -4.23
C VAL A 83 -9.43 -5.14 -5.06
N ILE A 84 -9.14 -3.86 -5.23
CA ILE A 84 -9.98 -2.94 -6.02
C ILE A 84 -10.06 -3.39 -7.48
N ASP A 85 -8.96 -3.90 -8.04
CA ASP A 85 -8.92 -4.39 -9.42
C ASP A 85 -9.77 -5.65 -9.62
N THR A 86 -9.89 -6.50 -8.62
CA THR A 86 -10.73 -7.70 -8.67
C THR A 86 -12.22 -7.44 -8.46
N LEU A 87 -12.59 -6.30 -7.86
CA LEU A 87 -13.99 -5.93 -7.69
C LEU A 87 -14.61 -5.58 -9.05
N PRO A 88 -15.82 -6.07 -9.33
CA PRO A 88 -16.46 -5.84 -10.62
C PRO A 88 -16.77 -4.36 -10.85
N ASP A 89 -16.72 -3.92 -12.10
CA ASP A 89 -17.20 -2.60 -12.53
C ASP A 89 -18.72 -2.66 -12.72
N THR A 90 -19.41 -2.57 -11.60
CA THR A 90 -20.87 -2.59 -11.52
C THR A 90 -21.38 -1.25 -11.00
N ASP A 91 -22.67 -1.19 -10.70
CA ASP A 91 -23.32 -0.09 -10.00
C ASP A 91 -22.99 -0.05 -8.48
N GLU A 92 -21.79 -0.50 -8.12
CA GLU A 92 -21.27 -0.50 -6.75
C GLU A 92 -20.10 0.48 -6.62
N ALA A 93 -20.13 1.30 -5.56
CA ALA A 93 -19.01 2.16 -5.22
C ALA A 93 -17.91 1.35 -4.51
N LYS A 94 -16.66 1.72 -4.76
CA LYS A 94 -15.47 1.16 -4.11
C LYS A 94 -14.78 2.29 -3.36
N VAL A 95 -14.82 2.26 -2.05
CA VAL A 95 -14.27 3.33 -1.21
C VAL A 95 -13.05 2.84 -0.47
N LEU A 96 -11.91 3.48 -0.70
CA LEU A 96 -10.68 3.21 0.03
C LEU A 96 -10.64 4.00 1.34
N ALA A 97 -10.76 3.30 2.47
CA ALA A 97 -10.54 3.83 3.81
C ALA A 97 -9.06 3.68 4.19
N ALA A 98 -8.28 4.71 3.89
CA ALA A 98 -6.84 4.68 4.12
C ALA A 98 -6.26 6.10 4.25
N PRO A 99 -5.09 6.25 4.90
CA PRO A 99 -4.35 7.50 4.90
C PRO A 99 -4.11 8.03 3.48
N SER A 100 -4.03 9.36 3.36
CA SER A 100 -3.80 10.04 2.08
C SER A 100 -2.57 9.52 1.31
N GLY A 101 -1.56 9.03 2.02
CA GLY A 101 -0.38 8.40 1.41
C GLY A 101 -0.68 7.08 0.70
N CYS A 102 -1.66 6.31 1.18
CA CYS A 102 -2.07 5.06 0.54
C CYS A 102 -2.85 5.28 -0.77
N ARG A 103 -3.36 6.49 -1.01
CA ARG A 103 -4.00 6.84 -2.29
C ARG A 103 -3.03 6.80 -3.46
N ALA A 104 -1.73 6.96 -3.19
CA ALA A 104 -0.70 6.88 -4.22
C ALA A 104 -0.74 5.54 -4.97
N CYS A 105 -1.11 4.44 -4.31
CA CYS A 105 -1.23 3.15 -4.96
C CYS A 105 -2.37 3.10 -5.98
N LEU A 106 -3.47 3.83 -5.75
CA LEU A 106 -4.57 3.92 -6.71
C LEU A 106 -4.18 4.75 -7.93
N ARG A 107 -3.46 5.85 -7.72
CA ARG A 107 -2.98 6.72 -8.78
C ARG A 107 -1.86 6.07 -9.59
N ASP A 108 -0.88 5.45 -8.93
CA ASP A 108 0.26 4.81 -9.57
C ASP A 108 -0.17 3.58 -10.42
N GLY A 109 -1.33 3.00 -10.11
CA GLY A 109 -1.94 1.92 -10.90
C GLY A 109 -3.02 2.40 -11.87
N ASP A 110 -3.20 3.71 -12.05
CA ASP A 110 -4.24 4.34 -12.88
C ASP A 110 -5.68 3.87 -12.55
N LEU A 111 -5.87 3.27 -11.37
CA LEU A 111 -7.15 2.66 -10.98
C LEU A 111 -8.28 3.69 -10.86
N LEU A 112 -7.94 4.92 -10.49
CA LEU A 112 -8.92 6.02 -10.42
C LEU A 112 -9.42 6.44 -11.80
N GLU A 113 -8.62 6.24 -12.86
CA GLU A 113 -8.95 6.60 -14.23
C GLU A 113 -9.56 5.42 -15.00
N GLN A 114 -9.08 4.21 -14.72
CA GLN A 114 -9.49 3.00 -15.45
C GLN A 114 -10.74 2.34 -14.88
N LYS A 115 -11.02 2.51 -13.59
CA LYS A 115 -12.14 1.88 -12.91
C LYS A 115 -13.21 2.89 -12.53
N GLN A 116 -14.46 2.54 -12.82
CA GLN A 116 -15.61 3.36 -12.41
C GLN A 116 -15.94 3.16 -10.93
N GLY A 117 -16.39 4.23 -10.30
CA GLY A 117 -16.89 4.19 -8.92
C GLY A 117 -15.80 3.97 -7.86
N VAL A 118 -14.54 4.26 -8.15
CA VAL A 118 -13.44 4.19 -7.18
C VAL A 118 -13.25 5.54 -6.51
N TYR A 119 -13.31 5.54 -5.19
CA TYR A 119 -13.17 6.71 -4.35
C TYR A 119 -12.13 6.48 -3.26
N ALA A 120 -11.45 7.52 -2.85
CA ALA A 120 -10.60 7.48 -1.68
C ALA A 120 -11.17 8.39 -0.60
N LEU A 121 -11.31 7.87 0.61
CA LEU A 121 -11.78 8.63 1.76
C LEU A 121 -10.91 9.87 1.98
N GLU A 122 -11.50 11.05 2.08
CA GLU A 122 -10.78 12.25 2.45
C GLU A 122 -10.52 12.28 3.95
N THR A 123 -9.25 12.19 4.33
CA THR A 123 -8.82 12.10 5.71
C THR A 123 -7.90 13.25 6.09
N LYS A 124 -8.03 13.72 7.32
CA LYS A 124 -7.13 14.67 7.96
C LYS A 124 -6.18 13.93 8.91
N LYS A 125 -5.06 14.55 9.25
CA LYS A 125 -4.12 13.95 10.22
C LYS A 125 -4.77 13.61 11.57
N GLN A 126 -5.74 14.42 11.98
CA GLN A 126 -6.48 14.24 13.23
C GLN A 126 -7.34 12.98 13.24
N ASP A 127 -7.90 12.59 12.07
CA ASP A 127 -8.76 11.42 11.96
C ASP A 127 -8.00 10.13 12.32
N PHE A 128 -6.67 10.09 12.09
CA PHE A 128 -5.84 8.95 12.48
C PHE A 128 -5.49 8.89 13.98
N ILE A 129 -5.75 9.96 14.71
CA ILE A 129 -5.54 10.01 16.16
C ILE A 129 -6.85 9.67 16.89
N PHE A 130 -7.97 10.16 16.37
CA PHE A 130 -9.28 10.05 17.02
C PHE A 130 -10.20 8.97 16.42
N GLY A 131 -9.78 8.30 15.35
CA GLY A 131 -10.58 7.38 14.56
C GLY A 131 -11.09 7.99 13.27
N ILE A 132 -11.17 7.17 12.23
CA ILE A 132 -11.64 7.59 10.90
C ILE A 132 -13.09 7.16 10.62
N GLU A 133 -13.70 6.44 11.56
CA GLU A 133 -14.98 5.79 11.40
C GLU A 133 -16.11 6.79 11.12
N ASP A 134 -16.29 7.81 11.95
CA ASP A 134 -17.33 8.82 11.79
C ASP A 134 -17.21 9.55 10.46
N ASN A 135 -15.99 9.88 10.08
CA ASN A 135 -15.71 10.52 8.79
C ASN A 135 -16.01 9.56 7.62
N CYS A 136 -15.71 8.29 7.80
CA CYS A 136 -15.99 7.25 6.81
C CYS A 136 -17.50 7.09 6.62
N VAL A 137 -18.27 6.93 7.70
CA VAL A 137 -19.74 6.83 7.65
C VAL A 137 -20.34 8.04 6.95
N LYS A 138 -19.89 9.25 7.31
CA LYS A 138 -20.38 10.49 6.71
C LYS A 138 -20.17 10.50 5.20
N GLN A 139 -18.92 10.28 4.73
CA GLN A 139 -18.60 10.35 3.30
C GLN A 139 -19.26 9.22 2.50
N CYS A 140 -19.34 8.01 3.07
CA CYS A 140 -20.07 6.89 2.44
C CYS A 140 -21.57 7.18 2.31
N THR A 141 -22.18 7.76 3.35
CA THR A 141 -23.59 8.15 3.33
C THR A 141 -23.86 9.23 2.28
N GLU A 142 -23.03 10.25 2.21
CA GLU A 142 -23.12 11.32 1.20
C GLU A 142 -22.99 10.75 -0.23
N LEU A 143 -22.07 9.82 -0.44
CA LEU A 143 -21.89 9.15 -1.74
C LEU A 143 -23.10 8.34 -2.14
N MET A 144 -23.67 7.57 -1.20
CA MET A 144 -24.85 6.74 -1.46
C MET A 144 -26.12 7.56 -1.64
N ALA A 145 -26.25 8.71 -0.99
CA ALA A 145 -27.38 9.61 -1.13
C ALA A 145 -27.56 10.15 -2.56
N GLY A 146 -26.50 10.17 -3.36
CA GLY A 146 -26.53 10.52 -4.78
C GLY A 146 -27.34 9.54 -5.65
N GLY A 147 -27.68 8.36 -5.15
CA GLY A 147 -28.50 7.35 -5.85
C GLY A 147 -27.82 6.71 -7.07
N GLN A 148 -26.55 6.99 -7.28
CA GLN A 148 -25.79 6.46 -8.42
C GLN A 148 -25.41 4.99 -8.21
N TYR A 149 -25.22 4.57 -6.96
CA TYR A 149 -24.76 3.24 -6.58
C TYR A 149 -25.80 2.49 -5.77
N LYS A 150 -25.87 1.18 -5.94
CA LYS A 150 -26.75 0.28 -5.19
C LYS A 150 -26.09 -0.30 -3.95
N ALA A 151 -24.77 -0.39 -3.97
CA ALA A 151 -23.97 -0.91 -2.87
C ALA A 151 -22.64 -0.19 -2.78
N LEU A 152 -21.94 -0.36 -1.65
CA LEU A 152 -20.65 0.20 -1.39
C LEU A 152 -19.72 -0.88 -0.86
N ASN A 153 -18.57 -1.03 -1.51
CA ASN A 153 -17.47 -1.88 -1.05
C ASN A 153 -16.44 -1.02 -0.32
N LEU A 154 -16.30 -1.23 0.97
CA LEU A 154 -15.30 -0.54 1.79
C LEU A 154 -14.01 -1.36 1.81
N VAL A 155 -12.95 -0.81 1.24
CA VAL A 155 -11.62 -1.41 1.20
C VAL A 155 -10.71 -0.67 2.17
N SER A 156 -10.20 -1.35 3.19
CA SER A 156 -9.29 -0.75 4.15
C SER A 156 -7.84 -1.12 3.86
N SER A 157 -6.92 -0.24 4.24
CA SER A 157 -5.49 -0.53 4.19
C SER A 157 -5.02 -1.23 5.46
N ALA A 158 -3.86 -1.91 5.39
CA ALA A 158 -3.20 -2.45 6.57
C ALA A 158 -2.92 -1.37 7.64
N VAL A 159 -2.67 -0.13 7.21
CA VAL A 159 -2.49 1.01 8.14
C VAL A 159 -3.78 1.33 8.89
N ALA A 160 -4.93 1.30 8.21
CA ALA A 160 -6.22 1.49 8.86
C ALA A 160 -6.49 0.41 9.90
N ALA A 161 -6.23 -0.85 9.56
CA ALA A 161 -6.34 -1.95 10.51
C ALA A 161 -5.39 -1.80 11.71
N PHE A 162 -4.15 -1.34 11.46
CA PHE A 162 -3.16 -1.11 12.51
C PHE A 162 -3.57 -0.03 13.52
N ILE A 163 -4.26 1.02 13.09
CA ILE A 163 -4.77 2.08 13.97
C ILE A 163 -6.11 1.73 14.63
N GLY A 164 -6.62 0.50 14.43
CA GLY A 164 -7.83 0.01 15.05
C GLY A 164 -9.13 0.36 14.31
N PHE A 165 -9.07 0.69 13.03
CA PHE A 165 -10.26 0.96 12.23
C PHE A 165 -11.23 -0.23 12.24
N ASP A 166 -12.46 0.01 12.69
CA ASP A 166 -13.53 -0.98 12.70
C ASP A 166 -14.45 -0.84 11.48
N GLY A 167 -14.08 -1.56 10.41
CA GLY A 167 -14.90 -1.59 9.19
C GLY A 167 -16.27 -2.22 9.38
N ASN A 168 -16.44 -3.14 10.34
CA ASN A 168 -17.74 -3.76 10.63
C ASN A 168 -18.69 -2.75 11.26
N TRP A 169 -18.17 -1.90 12.15
CA TRP A 169 -18.97 -0.82 12.74
C TRP A 169 -19.43 0.18 11.68
N VAL A 170 -18.57 0.50 10.71
CA VAL A 170 -18.91 1.41 9.62
C VAL A 170 -19.96 0.80 8.68
N ALA A 171 -19.95 -0.51 8.49
CA ALA A 171 -20.84 -1.22 7.55
C ALA A 171 -22.27 -1.46 8.11
N ASN A 172 -22.48 -1.33 9.43
CA ASN A 172 -23.77 -1.52 10.11
C ASN A 172 -24.45 -0.18 10.42
#